data_69fd2e289f756a03cbfbfc3df82caa42
#
_entry.id   69fd2e289f756a03cbfbfc3df82caa42
#
_cell.length_a   1.000
_cell.length_b   1.000
_cell.length_c   1.000
_cell.angle_alpha   90.00
_cell.angle_beta   90.00
_cell.angle_gamma   90.00
#
_symmetry.space_group_name_H-M   'P 1'
#
loop_
_entity.id
_entity.type
_entity.pdbx_description
1 polymer ?
#
loop_
_entity_poly.entity_id
_entity_poly.type
_entity_poly.pdbx_seq_one_letter_code
_entity_poly.pdbx_strand_id
1 'polypeptide(L)'
;MVRTLNAEENEQGCHPDVSVVDKTLWDSNLSAYSALLEPLQLAVEVVSTNWEDDYMDKLDEYQRLGIAEYWVVDYLAIASRSYLGNPKQPTVFVYLLDNNKVDQSKAYRGTDKIVSRTFPELNLTVEQIWTA
;
A
#
# COMPACT_ATOMS: atom_id res chain seq x y z
N MET A 1 14.10 -4.28 0.92
CA MET A 1 13.98 -2.99 0.20
C MET A 1 13.42 -3.21 -1.20
N VAL A 2 12.54 -2.36 -1.64
CA VAL A 2 11.99 -2.39 -3.00
C VAL A 2 12.59 -1.23 -3.78
N ARG A 3 13.02 -1.47 -5.02
CA ARG A 3 13.51 -0.41 -5.89
C ARG A 3 12.34 0.34 -6.52
N THR A 4 12.37 1.65 -6.42
CA THR A 4 11.35 2.53 -7.00
C THR A 4 12.01 3.61 -7.84
N LEU A 5 11.18 4.38 -8.54
CA LEU A 5 11.64 5.56 -9.28
C LEU A 5 11.02 6.80 -8.65
N ASN A 6 11.82 7.83 -8.42
CA ASN A 6 11.30 9.11 -7.97
C ASN A 6 10.72 9.91 -9.13
N ALA A 7 10.25 11.15 -8.89
CA ALA A 7 9.65 12.00 -9.92
C ALA A 7 10.59 12.30 -11.10
N GLU A 8 11.90 12.19 -10.89
CA GLU A 8 12.93 12.42 -11.90
C GLU A 8 13.38 11.10 -12.58
N GLU A 9 12.67 10.00 -12.31
CA GLU A 9 12.99 8.65 -12.80
C GLU A 9 14.32 8.12 -12.30
N ASN A 10 14.85 8.66 -11.20
CA ASN A 10 16.03 8.13 -10.54
C ASN A 10 15.65 6.96 -9.65
N GLU A 11 16.45 5.89 -9.71
CA GLU A 11 16.24 4.71 -8.89
C GLU A 11 16.42 5.02 -7.40
N GLN A 12 15.52 4.53 -6.57
CA GLN A 12 15.61 4.68 -5.13
C GLN A 12 15.08 3.43 -4.42
N GLY A 13 15.34 3.31 -3.13
CA GLY A 13 14.83 2.24 -2.30
C GLY A 13 13.59 2.65 -1.54
N CYS A 14 12.70 1.69 -1.30
CA CYS A 14 11.50 1.87 -0.49
C CYS A 14 11.35 0.65 0.43
N HIS A 15 10.89 0.89 1.67
CA HIS A 15 10.64 -0.15 2.66
C HIS A 15 9.17 -0.16 3.08
N PRO A 16 8.28 -0.83 2.33
CA PRO A 16 6.90 -1.00 2.79
C PRO A 16 6.84 -1.73 4.12
N ASP A 17 5.84 -1.42 4.94
CA ASP A 17 5.63 -2.13 6.21
C ASP A 17 5.26 -3.59 5.99
N VAL A 18 4.47 -3.86 4.95
CA VAL A 18 4.17 -5.22 4.50
C VAL A 18 4.33 -5.27 2.98
N SER A 19 4.97 -6.33 2.51
CA SER A 19 5.19 -6.58 1.07
C SER A 19 4.73 -7.97 0.71
N VAL A 20 3.97 -8.07 -0.38
CA VAL A 20 3.58 -9.36 -0.94
C VAL A 20 4.21 -9.49 -2.32
N VAL A 21 4.97 -10.54 -2.53
CA VAL A 21 5.73 -10.79 -3.74
C VAL A 21 5.39 -12.17 -4.28
N ASP A 22 5.44 -12.31 -5.61
CA ASP A 22 5.29 -13.61 -6.24
C ASP A 22 6.44 -14.53 -5.81
N LYS A 23 6.10 -15.71 -5.29
CA LYS A 23 7.09 -16.65 -4.77
C LYS A 23 8.09 -17.09 -5.83
N THR A 24 7.65 -17.30 -7.05
CA THR A 24 8.51 -17.71 -8.15
C THR A 24 9.54 -16.62 -8.48
N LEU A 25 9.11 -15.36 -8.52
CA LEU A 25 10.02 -14.23 -8.73
C LEU A 25 11.00 -14.08 -7.56
N TRP A 26 10.53 -14.26 -6.34
CA TRP A 26 11.37 -14.22 -5.15
C TRP A 26 12.46 -15.30 -5.22
N ASP A 27 12.07 -16.54 -5.49
CA ASP A 27 12.99 -17.68 -5.56
C ASP A 27 14.01 -17.54 -6.70
N SER A 28 13.62 -16.93 -7.82
CA SER A 28 14.53 -16.70 -8.97
C SER A 28 15.53 -15.58 -8.70
N ASN A 29 15.30 -14.73 -7.70
CA ASN A 29 16.10 -13.55 -7.40
C ASN A 29 16.85 -13.66 -6.07
N LEU A 30 17.32 -14.86 -5.75
CA LEU A 30 18.00 -15.15 -4.46
C LEU A 30 19.28 -14.36 -4.24
N SER A 31 19.90 -13.83 -5.29
CA SER A 31 21.11 -13.02 -5.18
C SER A 31 20.85 -11.57 -4.80
N ALA A 32 19.59 -11.12 -4.81
CA ALA A 32 19.21 -9.76 -4.44
C ALA A 32 18.91 -9.69 -2.94
N TYR A 33 19.95 -9.68 -2.13
CA TYR A 33 19.84 -9.82 -0.66
C TYR A 33 18.99 -8.77 0.04
N SER A 34 18.92 -7.55 -0.48
CA SER A 34 18.31 -6.44 0.21
C SER A 34 17.29 -5.64 -0.61
N ALA A 35 17.11 -5.97 -1.89
CA ALA A 35 16.22 -5.21 -2.77
C ALA A 35 15.55 -6.10 -3.79
N LEU A 36 14.24 -5.90 -3.98
CA LEU A 36 13.50 -6.54 -5.05
C LEU A 36 13.60 -5.68 -6.31
N LEU A 37 13.82 -6.31 -7.45
CA LEU A 37 13.92 -5.67 -8.74
C LEU A 37 12.56 -5.65 -9.47
N GLU A 38 11.67 -6.54 -9.08
CA GLU A 38 10.35 -6.72 -9.68
C GLU A 38 9.27 -6.02 -8.88
N PRO A 39 8.17 -5.55 -9.50
CA PRO A 39 7.06 -4.97 -8.79
C PRO A 39 6.43 -5.92 -7.79
N LEU A 40 6.02 -5.40 -6.65
CA LEU A 40 5.25 -6.16 -5.66
C LEU A 40 3.82 -6.37 -6.16
N GLN A 41 3.19 -7.45 -5.72
CA GLN A 41 1.77 -7.65 -5.93
C GLN A 41 0.95 -6.74 -5.01
N LEU A 42 1.41 -6.56 -3.78
CA LEU A 42 0.76 -5.73 -2.77
C LEU A 42 1.81 -5.07 -1.89
N ALA A 43 1.66 -3.79 -1.66
CA ALA A 43 2.43 -3.06 -0.65
C ALA A 43 1.46 -2.46 0.36
N VAL A 44 1.79 -2.54 1.65
CA VAL A 44 1.00 -1.96 2.74
C VAL A 44 1.89 -0.99 3.52
N GLU A 45 1.39 0.22 3.69
CA GLU A 45 2.01 1.23 4.54
C GLU A 45 1.08 1.52 5.73
N VAL A 46 1.63 1.45 6.92
CA VAL A 46 0.92 1.84 8.15
C VAL A 46 1.25 3.31 8.44
N VAL A 47 0.23 4.14 8.52
CA VAL A 47 0.39 5.59 8.62
C VAL A 47 1.02 5.97 9.98
N SER A 48 1.99 6.85 9.92
CA SER A 48 2.65 7.46 11.06
C SER A 48 2.55 9.00 10.96
N THR A 49 3.40 9.72 11.67
CA THR A 49 3.39 11.19 11.67
C THR A 49 3.62 11.81 10.29
N ASN A 50 4.28 11.09 9.37
CA ASN A 50 4.51 11.55 8.00
C ASN A 50 3.43 11.02 7.05
N TRP A 51 2.17 11.23 7.38
CA TRP A 51 1.05 10.65 6.64
C TRP A 51 0.98 11.09 5.17
N GLU A 52 1.44 12.31 4.85
CA GLU A 52 1.47 12.78 3.45
C GLU A 52 2.34 11.88 2.57
N ASP A 53 3.45 11.39 3.09
CA ASP A 53 4.33 10.48 2.35
C ASP A 53 3.57 9.22 1.93
N ASP A 54 2.77 8.64 2.83
CA ASP A 54 2.03 7.41 2.56
C ASP A 54 0.88 7.63 1.58
N TYR A 55 0.16 8.74 1.72
CA TYR A 55 -1.01 9.02 0.87
C TYR A 55 -0.66 9.61 -0.49
N MET A 56 0.48 10.28 -0.62
CA MET A 56 0.83 11.03 -1.83
C MET A 56 2.12 10.52 -2.47
N ASP A 57 3.24 10.63 -1.77
CA ASP A 57 4.55 10.38 -2.37
C ASP A 57 4.77 8.89 -2.70
N LYS A 58 4.44 8.00 -1.76
CA LYS A 58 4.58 6.57 -1.98
C LYS A 58 3.58 6.04 -2.98
N LEU A 59 2.35 6.55 -2.97
CA LEU A 59 1.36 6.19 -3.98
C LEU A 59 1.87 6.52 -5.39
N ASP A 60 2.46 7.70 -5.55
CA ASP A 60 3.05 8.14 -6.82
C ASP A 60 4.21 7.23 -7.25
N GLU A 61 5.11 6.91 -6.32
CA GLU A 61 6.22 5.98 -6.58
C GLU A 61 5.74 4.59 -6.97
N TYR A 62 4.75 4.06 -6.25
CA TYR A 62 4.22 2.73 -6.53
C TYR A 62 3.46 2.66 -7.85
N GLN A 63 2.82 3.75 -8.26
CA GLN A 63 2.24 3.85 -9.60
C GLN A 63 3.31 3.72 -10.69
N ARG A 64 4.43 4.42 -10.52
CA ARG A 64 5.54 4.36 -11.49
C ARG A 64 6.18 2.99 -11.55
N LEU A 65 6.27 2.30 -10.41
CA LEU A 65 6.86 0.97 -10.34
C LEU A 65 5.93 -0.11 -10.91
N GLY A 66 4.64 0.16 -10.99
CA GLY A 66 3.68 -0.80 -11.52
C GLY A 66 3.19 -1.84 -10.50
N ILE A 67 3.15 -1.49 -9.22
CA ILE A 67 2.58 -2.34 -8.18
C ILE A 67 1.07 -2.48 -8.41
N ALA A 68 0.54 -3.70 -8.25
CA ALA A 68 -0.86 -3.96 -8.58
C ALA A 68 -1.83 -3.43 -7.53
N GLU A 69 -1.44 -3.44 -6.26
CA GLU A 69 -2.31 -3.06 -5.15
C GLU A 69 -1.52 -2.36 -4.05
N TYR A 70 -2.06 -1.25 -3.53
CA TYR A 70 -1.43 -0.48 -2.46
C TYR A 70 -2.44 -0.16 -1.38
N TRP A 71 -2.12 -0.48 -0.12
CA TRP A 71 -2.96 -0.17 1.03
C TRP A 71 -2.31 0.88 1.91
N VAL A 72 -3.11 1.85 2.32
CA VAL A 72 -2.74 2.83 3.36
C VAL A 72 -3.60 2.53 4.59
N VAL A 73 -2.97 2.06 5.65
CA VAL A 73 -3.64 1.67 6.90
C VAL A 73 -3.47 2.79 7.92
N ASP A 74 -4.52 3.58 8.11
CA ASP A 74 -4.54 4.69 9.08
C ASP A 74 -5.42 4.31 10.28
N TYR A 75 -4.89 3.44 11.12
CA TYR A 75 -5.64 2.91 12.26
C TYR A 75 -5.75 3.89 13.43
N LEU A 76 -4.92 4.93 13.47
CA LEU A 76 -4.96 5.99 14.48
C LEU A 76 -5.66 7.26 14.00
N ALA A 77 -6.21 7.26 12.79
CA ALA A 77 -6.90 8.39 12.19
C ALA A 77 -6.05 9.66 12.19
N ILE A 78 -4.82 9.57 11.69
CA ILE A 78 -3.82 10.65 11.71
C ILE A 78 -4.01 11.64 10.57
N ALA A 79 -4.40 11.17 9.37
CA ALA A 79 -4.52 12.00 8.17
C ALA A 79 -5.61 13.08 8.34
N SER A 80 -5.74 13.93 7.33
CA SER A 80 -6.69 15.04 7.36
C SER A 80 -8.15 14.57 7.23
N ARG A 81 -9.08 15.45 7.62
CA ARG A 81 -10.52 15.17 7.50
C ARG A 81 -10.98 14.95 6.07
N SER A 82 -10.27 15.51 5.10
CA SER A 82 -10.59 15.27 3.68
C SER A 82 -10.43 13.80 3.30
N TYR A 83 -9.53 13.07 3.96
CA TYR A 83 -9.36 11.62 3.77
C TYR A 83 -10.24 10.81 4.71
N LEU A 84 -10.33 11.21 5.98
CA LEU A 84 -10.85 10.36 7.07
C LEU A 84 -12.27 10.70 7.50
N GLY A 85 -12.82 11.81 7.02
CA GLY A 85 -14.16 12.26 7.40
C GLY A 85 -14.15 13.17 8.64
N ASN A 86 -15.34 13.58 9.06
CA ASN A 86 -15.55 14.43 10.22
C ASN A 86 -16.74 13.89 11.04
N PRO A 87 -16.50 13.27 12.24
CA PRO A 87 -15.19 13.09 12.87
C PRO A 87 -14.28 12.10 12.12
N LYS A 88 -12.98 12.23 12.35
CA LYS A 88 -12.00 11.30 11.78
C LYS A 88 -12.22 9.89 12.33
N GLN A 89 -12.09 8.88 11.47
CA GLN A 89 -12.23 7.48 11.84
C GLN A 89 -11.04 6.67 11.34
N PRO A 90 -10.66 5.59 12.05
CA PRO A 90 -9.69 4.63 11.52
C PRO A 90 -10.15 4.14 10.15
N THR A 91 -9.27 4.20 9.16
CA THR A 91 -9.61 3.93 7.77
C THR A 91 -8.49 3.14 7.10
N VAL A 92 -8.86 2.21 6.23
CA VAL A 92 -7.94 1.55 5.32
C VAL A 92 -8.32 1.96 3.91
N PHE A 93 -7.38 2.57 3.19
CA PHE A 93 -7.55 2.88 1.77
C PHE A 93 -6.90 1.79 0.95
N VAL A 94 -7.63 1.26 -0.02
CA VAL A 94 -7.12 0.28 -0.97
C VAL A 94 -7.09 0.93 -2.35
N TYR A 95 -5.90 1.02 -2.92
CA TYR A 95 -5.70 1.52 -4.27
C TYR A 95 -5.38 0.32 -5.18
N LEU A 96 -6.18 0.15 -6.22
CA LEU A 96 -5.94 -0.84 -7.25
C LEU A 96 -5.34 -0.12 -8.45
N LEU A 97 -4.17 -0.58 -8.87
CA LEU A 97 -3.40 0.05 -9.93
C LEU A 97 -3.41 -0.80 -11.19
N ASP A 98 -3.51 -0.14 -12.34
CA ASP A 98 -3.47 -0.76 -13.64
C ASP A 98 -2.80 0.19 -14.63
N ASN A 99 -1.90 -0.33 -15.46
CA ASN A 99 -1.11 0.46 -16.41
C ASN A 99 -0.40 1.65 -15.74
N ASN A 100 0.17 1.42 -14.55
CA ASN A 100 0.91 2.40 -13.75
C ASN A 100 0.06 3.60 -13.30
N LYS A 101 -1.25 3.39 -13.16
CA LYS A 101 -2.19 4.40 -12.68
C LYS A 101 -3.17 3.81 -11.70
N VAL A 102 -3.71 4.64 -10.82
CA VAL A 102 -4.81 4.23 -9.96
C VAL A 102 -6.05 4.02 -10.82
N ASP A 103 -6.53 2.78 -10.86
CA ASP A 103 -7.75 2.40 -11.56
C ASP A 103 -8.96 2.55 -10.65
N GLN A 104 -8.82 2.10 -9.38
CA GLN A 104 -9.87 2.20 -8.39
C GLN A 104 -9.26 2.53 -7.03
N SER A 105 -9.99 3.29 -6.23
CA SER A 105 -9.64 3.50 -4.83
C SER A 105 -10.90 3.39 -3.98
N LYS A 106 -10.77 2.79 -2.80
CA LYS A 106 -11.89 2.65 -1.87
C LYS A 106 -11.41 2.78 -0.44
N ALA A 107 -12.21 3.49 0.36
CA ALA A 107 -12.00 3.63 1.80
C ALA A 107 -12.89 2.63 2.55
N TYR A 108 -12.30 1.92 3.49
CA TYR A 108 -12.98 0.97 4.36
C TYR A 108 -12.91 1.44 5.81
N ARG A 109 -14.01 1.32 6.54
CA ARG A 109 -14.12 1.78 7.93
C ARG A 109 -14.94 0.80 8.76
N GLY A 110 -14.69 0.78 10.06
CA GLY A 110 -15.50 0.01 11.01
C GLY A 110 -15.56 -1.48 10.68
N THR A 111 -16.76 -1.99 10.49
CA THR A 111 -17.01 -3.40 10.18
C THR A 111 -16.99 -3.71 8.69
N ASP A 112 -16.62 -2.74 7.84
CA ASP A 112 -16.46 -3.00 6.41
C ASP A 112 -15.42 -4.09 6.18
N LYS A 113 -15.74 -5.04 5.32
CA LYS A 113 -14.77 -6.04 4.89
C LYS A 113 -13.90 -5.46 3.80
N ILE A 114 -12.59 -5.56 3.99
CA ILE A 114 -11.61 -5.09 3.02
C ILE A 114 -11.60 -6.05 1.83
N VAL A 115 -11.78 -5.52 0.63
CA VAL A 115 -11.73 -6.32 -0.60
C VAL A 115 -10.36 -6.15 -1.23
N SER A 116 -9.64 -7.26 -1.38
CA SER A 116 -8.30 -7.29 -1.96
C SER A 116 -8.33 -8.00 -3.32
N ARG A 117 -7.67 -7.42 -4.31
CA ARG A 117 -7.46 -8.08 -5.60
C ARG A 117 -6.45 -9.22 -5.48
N THR A 118 -5.40 -9.00 -4.68
CA THR A 118 -4.33 -9.99 -4.46
C THR A 118 -4.84 -11.18 -3.66
N PHE A 119 -5.71 -10.94 -2.68
CA PHE A 119 -6.29 -11.97 -1.81
C PHE A 119 -7.82 -11.91 -1.84
N PRO A 120 -8.46 -12.43 -2.92
CA PRO A 120 -9.92 -12.30 -3.06
C PRO A 120 -10.72 -13.02 -1.96
N GLU A 121 -10.10 -13.97 -1.25
CA GLU A 121 -10.74 -14.69 -0.16
C GLU A 121 -10.47 -14.08 1.22
N LEU A 122 -9.83 -12.92 1.27
CA LEU A 122 -9.52 -12.24 2.52
C LEU A 122 -10.79 -11.91 3.29
N ASN A 123 -10.82 -12.29 4.58
CA ASN A 123 -11.92 -12.01 5.49
C ASN A 123 -11.40 -11.15 6.65
N LEU A 124 -11.24 -9.86 6.40
CA LEU A 124 -10.66 -8.92 7.34
C LEU A 124 -11.45 -7.63 7.35
N THR A 125 -11.79 -7.13 8.54
CA THR A 125 -12.44 -5.82 8.72
C THR A 125 -11.44 -4.81 9.27
N VAL A 126 -11.75 -3.53 9.09
CA VAL A 126 -10.93 -2.44 9.65
C VAL A 126 -10.90 -2.52 11.18
N GLU A 127 -12.04 -2.82 11.80
CA GLU A 127 -12.14 -2.98 13.26
C GLU A 127 -11.18 -4.05 13.79
N GLN A 128 -11.03 -5.16 13.07
CA GLN A 128 -10.09 -6.21 13.46
C GLN A 128 -8.64 -5.76 13.43
N ILE A 129 -8.30 -4.80 12.56
CA ILE A 129 -6.96 -4.25 12.47
C ILE A 129 -6.67 -3.34 13.67
N TRP A 130 -7.54 -2.38 13.96
CA TRP A 130 -7.25 -1.40 15.01
C TRP A 130 -7.51 -1.92 16.42
N THR A 131 -8.23 -3.03 16.58
CA THR A 131 -8.43 -3.68 17.90
C THR A 131 -7.44 -4.81 18.16
N ALA A 132 -6.59 -5.11 17.20
CA ALA A 132 -5.62 -6.18 17.33
C ALA A 132 -4.59 -5.93 18.43
#